data_8520330355a7e845acd317ad00731f3a
#
_entry.id   8520330355a7e845acd317ad00731f3a
#
_cell.length_a   1.000
_cell.length_b   1.000
_cell.length_c   1.000
_cell.angle_alpha   90.00
_cell.angle_beta   90.00
_cell.angle_gamma   90.00
#
_symmetry.space_group_name_H-M   'P 1'
#
loop_
_entity.id
_entity.type
_entity.pdbx_description
1 polymer ?
#
loop_
_entity_poly.entity_id
_entity_poly.type
_entity_poly.pdbx_seq_one_letter_code
_entity_poly.pdbx_strand_id
1 'polypeptide(L)'
;NPIGKSNVPEWAGGHTFNTVHGITRNPFNLQRTAGGSSGGSAAALASGQVWLATGNDLGGSLRTPAAFNNIVGLRPSVGVVPRGQRLQPFDSLWVEGPMGRSVKDVALMLDAGRGYSIEDPLSFDSFHNSVLATLDTRCLPSRVAFSEDLGIVPVSQEIRSITRKAVFNIQDLGIDVTDKLPDFKGVLEAFRTLRGV
;
A
#
# COMPACT_ATOMS: atom_id res chain seq x y z
N ASN A 1 9.63 4.81 18.12
CA ASN A 1 10.90 4.06 18.23
C ASN A 1 10.78 2.73 17.51
N PRO A 2 11.63 2.41 16.52
CA PRO A 2 11.68 1.11 15.88
C PRO A 2 12.04 0.02 16.90
N ILE A 3 11.31 -1.09 16.86
CA ILE A 3 11.55 -2.24 17.77
C ILE A 3 12.23 -3.41 17.05
N GLY A 4 12.29 -3.39 15.73
CA GLY A 4 12.90 -4.44 14.93
C GLY A 4 12.79 -4.19 13.44
N LYS A 5 13.39 -5.09 12.68
CA LYS A 5 13.29 -5.17 11.22
C LYS A 5 12.55 -6.44 10.84
N SER A 6 11.65 -6.37 9.89
CA SER A 6 10.95 -7.52 9.34
C SER A 6 11.71 -8.12 8.14
N ASN A 7 11.37 -9.34 7.75
CA ASN A 7 11.93 -9.98 6.57
C ASN A 7 11.50 -9.24 5.29
N VAL A 8 12.43 -9.10 4.35
CA VAL A 8 12.21 -8.53 3.02
C VAL A 8 12.90 -9.42 1.97
N PRO A 9 12.42 -9.45 0.72
CA PRO A 9 13.12 -10.16 -0.33
C PRO A 9 14.35 -9.37 -0.79
N GLU A 10 15.32 -10.06 -1.31
CA GLU A 10 16.40 -9.47 -2.08
C GLU A 10 15.83 -8.78 -3.32
N TRP A 11 16.37 -7.61 -3.71
CA TRP A 11 15.93 -6.83 -4.88
C TRP A 11 14.45 -6.40 -4.87
N ALA A 12 13.86 -6.30 -3.68
CA ALA A 12 12.46 -5.87 -3.52
C ALA A 12 11.45 -6.68 -4.36
N GLY A 13 11.67 -7.98 -4.53
CA GLY A 13 10.81 -8.88 -5.30
C GLY A 13 9.38 -8.99 -4.75
N GLY A 14 8.46 -9.46 -5.58
CA GLY A 14 7.03 -9.60 -5.23
C GLY A 14 6.70 -10.74 -4.26
N HIS A 15 7.70 -11.49 -3.80
CA HIS A 15 7.57 -12.59 -2.86
C HIS A 15 8.65 -12.48 -1.78
N THR A 16 8.24 -12.47 -0.52
CA THR A 16 9.14 -12.22 0.61
C THR A 16 9.88 -13.48 1.01
N PHE A 17 11.07 -13.63 0.44
CA PHE A 17 12.02 -14.66 0.82
C PHE A 17 13.46 -14.19 0.60
N ASN A 18 14.41 -14.74 1.36
CA ASN A 18 15.84 -14.63 1.12
C ASN A 18 16.58 -15.81 1.72
N THR A 19 17.86 -15.96 1.38
CA THR A 19 18.68 -17.09 1.83
C THR A 19 19.07 -17.03 3.30
N VAL A 20 18.96 -15.86 3.94
CA VAL A 20 19.34 -15.65 5.36
C VAL A 20 18.20 -16.01 6.31
N HIS A 21 16.98 -15.52 6.01
CA HIS A 21 15.81 -15.65 6.89
C HIS A 21 14.71 -16.55 6.32
N GLY A 22 14.92 -17.10 5.12
CA GLY A 22 13.95 -17.98 4.47
C GLY A 22 12.69 -17.28 3.99
N ILE A 23 11.60 -18.02 3.93
CA ILE A 23 10.32 -17.58 3.36
C ILE A 23 9.40 -17.04 4.44
N THR A 24 8.85 -15.85 4.22
CA THR A 24 7.72 -15.33 5.00
C THR A 24 6.41 -15.87 4.44
N ARG A 25 5.66 -16.57 5.26
CA ARG A 25 4.39 -17.20 4.91
C ARG A 25 3.22 -16.37 5.40
N ASN A 26 2.08 -16.54 4.73
CA ASN A 26 0.83 -15.90 5.14
C ASN A 26 0.34 -16.48 6.47
N PRO A 27 0.09 -15.66 7.52
CA PRO A 27 -0.34 -16.16 8.83
C PRO A 27 -1.68 -16.88 8.83
N PHE A 28 -2.56 -16.59 7.88
CA PHE A 28 -3.87 -17.24 7.74
C PHE A 28 -3.80 -18.58 6.99
N ASN A 29 -2.77 -18.76 6.16
CA ASN A 29 -2.53 -20.01 5.44
C ASN A 29 -1.03 -20.16 5.13
N LEU A 30 -0.35 -20.98 5.90
CA LEU A 30 1.10 -21.19 5.80
C LEU A 30 1.56 -21.85 4.48
N GLN A 31 0.64 -22.32 3.63
CA GLN A 31 0.95 -22.79 2.28
C GLN A 31 0.94 -21.68 1.23
N ARG A 32 0.57 -20.45 1.64
CA ARG A 32 0.49 -19.29 0.75
C ARG A 32 1.58 -18.27 1.09
N THR A 33 1.92 -17.43 0.10
CA THR A 33 2.85 -16.32 0.25
C THR A 33 2.22 -15.18 1.05
N ALA A 34 3.04 -14.45 1.81
CA ALA A 34 2.66 -13.17 2.41
C ALA A 34 2.70 -12.00 1.41
N GLY A 35 3.03 -12.28 0.13
CA GLY A 35 3.29 -11.22 -0.84
C GLY A 35 4.65 -10.57 -0.62
N GLY A 36 4.91 -9.46 -1.28
CA GLY A 36 6.17 -8.72 -1.19
C GLY A 36 6.09 -7.34 -1.85
N SER A 37 7.10 -6.55 -1.61
CA SER A 37 8.33 -6.80 -0.82
C SER A 37 8.14 -6.59 0.70
N SER A 38 7.11 -5.90 1.17
CA SER A 38 6.83 -5.65 2.59
C SER A 38 6.08 -6.81 3.27
N GLY A 39 6.30 -8.07 2.82
CA GLY A 39 5.57 -9.23 3.33
C GLY A 39 5.88 -9.57 4.78
N GLY A 40 7.11 -9.32 5.25
CA GLY A 40 7.47 -9.48 6.66
C GLY A 40 6.71 -8.52 7.57
N SER A 41 6.60 -7.25 7.19
CA SER A 41 5.80 -6.24 7.90
C SER A 41 4.32 -6.66 7.95
N ALA A 42 3.77 -7.11 6.81
CA ALA A 42 2.38 -7.54 6.73
C ALA A 42 2.10 -8.77 7.60
N ALA A 43 2.97 -9.78 7.54
CA ALA A 43 2.83 -10.98 8.36
C ALA A 43 2.94 -10.68 9.85
N ALA A 44 3.87 -9.81 10.26
CA ALA A 44 4.03 -9.40 11.65
C ALA A 44 2.80 -8.65 12.18
N LEU A 45 2.19 -7.77 11.38
CA LEU A 45 0.95 -7.09 11.72
C LEU A 45 -0.22 -8.07 11.83
N ALA A 46 -0.41 -8.93 10.83
CA ALA A 46 -1.51 -9.88 10.78
C ALA A 46 -1.46 -10.91 11.91
N SER A 47 -0.27 -11.31 12.34
CA SER A 47 -0.06 -12.23 13.47
C SER A 47 -0.03 -11.54 14.84
N GLY A 48 -0.18 -10.21 14.90
CA GLY A 48 -0.22 -9.47 16.16
C GLY A 48 1.13 -9.26 16.83
N GLN A 49 2.25 -9.49 16.13
CA GLN A 49 3.60 -9.32 16.68
C GLN A 49 3.98 -7.84 16.86
N VAL A 50 3.43 -6.97 16.00
CA VAL A 50 3.65 -5.53 16.06
C VAL A 50 2.33 -4.79 15.86
N TRP A 51 2.27 -3.54 16.32
CA TRP A 51 1.08 -2.69 16.17
C TRP A 51 1.09 -1.88 14.87
N LEU A 52 2.26 -1.39 14.51
CA LEU A 52 2.50 -0.54 13.35
C LEU A 52 3.73 -1.05 12.60
N ALA A 53 3.75 -0.87 11.30
CA ALA A 53 4.92 -1.17 10.49
C ALA A 53 5.02 -0.20 9.31
N THR A 54 6.23 -0.04 8.81
CA THR A 54 6.49 0.65 7.54
C THR A 54 6.73 -0.37 6.43
N GLY A 55 6.54 0.09 5.22
CA GLY A 55 6.92 -0.61 4.00
C GLY A 55 7.21 0.37 2.90
N ASN A 56 7.51 -0.13 1.73
CA ASN A 56 7.69 0.69 0.54
C ASN A 56 6.88 0.12 -0.63
N ASP A 57 6.66 0.92 -1.65
CA ASP A 57 5.86 0.52 -2.81
C ASP A 57 6.38 1.18 -4.09
N LEU A 58 6.99 0.38 -4.95
CA LEU A 58 7.33 0.75 -6.31
C LEU A 58 6.31 0.12 -7.28
N GLY A 59 5.99 -1.15 -7.10
CA GLY A 59 5.10 -1.93 -7.97
C GLY A 59 3.99 -2.66 -7.22
N GLY A 60 3.59 -2.20 -6.03
CA GLY A 60 2.55 -2.81 -5.20
C GLY A 60 3.03 -3.32 -3.83
N SER A 61 4.28 -3.03 -3.44
CA SER A 61 4.89 -3.66 -2.26
C SER A 61 4.34 -3.23 -0.89
N LEU A 62 3.49 -2.20 -0.80
CA LEU A 62 2.60 -1.93 0.35
C LEU A 62 1.25 -2.62 0.17
N ARG A 63 0.65 -2.44 -1.00
CA ARG A 63 -0.73 -2.83 -1.31
C ARG A 63 -0.89 -4.35 -1.44
N THR A 64 0.00 -5.03 -2.15
CA THR A 64 -0.07 -6.49 -2.36
C THR A 64 0.06 -7.27 -1.05
N PRO A 65 1.09 -7.04 -0.19
CA PRO A 65 1.16 -7.71 1.10
C PRO A 65 -0.03 -7.38 2.01
N ALA A 66 -0.53 -6.13 1.99
CA ALA A 66 -1.69 -5.75 2.78
C ALA A 66 -2.94 -6.54 2.35
N ALA A 67 -3.21 -6.65 1.05
CA ALA A 67 -4.33 -7.41 0.52
C ALA A 67 -4.22 -8.90 0.85
N PHE A 68 -3.02 -9.49 0.78
CA PHE A 68 -2.81 -10.91 1.05
C PHE A 68 -2.94 -11.28 2.52
N ASN A 69 -2.60 -10.36 3.44
CA ASN A 69 -2.59 -10.60 4.88
C ASN A 69 -3.73 -9.91 5.63
N ASN A 70 -4.77 -9.44 4.93
CA ASN A 70 -5.95 -8.81 5.50
C ASN A 70 -5.62 -7.67 6.48
N ILE A 71 -4.73 -6.78 6.06
CA ILE A 71 -4.36 -5.56 6.78
C ILE A 71 -4.53 -4.34 5.88
N VAL A 72 -4.34 -3.15 6.43
CA VAL A 72 -4.37 -1.89 5.67
C VAL A 72 -2.95 -1.48 5.31
N GLY A 73 -2.69 -1.25 4.02
CA GLY A 73 -1.44 -0.68 3.52
C GLY A 73 -1.75 0.54 2.66
N LEU A 74 -1.15 1.67 2.98
CA LEU A 74 -1.34 2.92 2.25
C LEU A 74 -0.11 3.23 1.40
N ARG A 75 -0.31 3.35 0.09
CA ARG A 75 0.66 3.98 -0.80
C ARG A 75 0.37 5.49 -0.86
N PRO A 76 1.14 6.34 -0.18
CA PRO A 76 0.96 7.79 -0.28
C PRO A 76 1.43 8.33 -1.63
N SER A 77 1.15 9.59 -1.92
CA SER A 77 1.75 10.30 -3.03
C SER A 77 3.26 10.49 -2.79
N VAL A 78 4.00 10.65 -3.89
CA VAL A 78 5.44 10.90 -3.84
C VAL A 78 5.74 12.13 -2.98
N GLY A 79 6.72 12.03 -2.10
CA GLY A 79 7.18 13.13 -1.24
C GLY A 79 6.36 13.36 0.03
N VAL A 80 5.21 12.69 0.21
CA VAL A 80 4.42 12.78 1.46
C VAL A 80 5.19 12.20 2.64
N VAL A 81 5.78 11.02 2.46
CA VAL A 81 6.70 10.41 3.41
C VAL A 81 8.11 10.56 2.85
N PRO A 82 8.97 11.33 3.51
CA PRO A 82 10.33 11.57 3.02
C PRO A 82 11.14 10.27 3.06
N ARG A 83 12.04 10.16 2.13
CA ARG A 83 13.04 9.09 2.03
C ARG A 83 14.42 9.68 2.31
N GLY A 84 15.27 8.98 3.02
CA GLY A 84 16.66 9.39 3.21
C GLY A 84 17.46 9.38 1.91
N GLN A 85 18.77 9.55 2.01
CA GLN A 85 19.68 9.55 0.85
C GLN A 85 19.49 8.33 -0.04
N ARG A 86 19.42 8.54 -1.35
CA ARG A 86 19.22 7.50 -2.37
C ARG A 86 20.01 7.79 -3.64
N LEU A 87 20.33 6.74 -4.38
CA LEU A 87 21.07 6.86 -5.64
C LEU A 87 20.28 7.62 -6.72
N GLN A 88 18.96 7.56 -6.69
CA GLN A 88 18.06 8.23 -7.62
C GLN A 88 17.13 9.17 -6.85
N PRO A 89 17.56 10.39 -6.51
CA PRO A 89 16.80 11.29 -5.64
C PRO A 89 15.47 11.75 -6.24
N PHE A 90 15.34 11.78 -7.57
CA PHE A 90 14.13 12.18 -8.28
C PHE A 90 13.27 11.02 -8.78
N ASP A 91 13.55 9.78 -8.34
CA ASP A 91 12.68 8.65 -8.65
C ASP A 91 11.30 8.82 -8.00
N SER A 92 10.26 8.92 -8.84
CA SER A 92 8.87 9.10 -8.43
C SER A 92 8.06 7.80 -8.37
N LEU A 93 8.64 6.67 -8.77
CA LEU A 93 7.93 5.39 -8.72
C LEU A 93 7.91 4.78 -7.32
N TRP A 94 8.96 4.95 -6.57
CA TRP A 94 9.14 4.35 -5.26
C TRP A 94 8.70 5.31 -4.15
N VAL A 95 7.83 4.85 -3.26
CA VAL A 95 7.39 5.60 -2.07
C VAL A 95 7.51 4.75 -0.82
N GLU A 96 7.70 5.39 0.32
CA GLU A 96 7.57 4.79 1.65
C GLU A 96 6.14 5.00 2.15
N GLY A 97 5.65 4.10 3.00
CA GLY A 97 4.31 4.25 3.53
C GLY A 97 4.00 3.39 4.76
N PRO A 98 2.89 3.70 5.42
CA PRO A 98 2.45 3.00 6.62
C PRO A 98 1.65 1.74 6.30
N MET A 99 1.75 0.78 7.23
CA MET A 99 0.93 -0.44 7.30
C MET A 99 0.40 -0.62 8.71
N GLY A 100 -0.85 -1.06 8.85
CA GLY A 100 -1.51 -1.28 10.13
C GLY A 100 -2.70 -2.22 10.01
N ARG A 101 -3.28 -2.65 11.13
CA ARG A 101 -4.48 -3.48 11.13
C ARG A 101 -5.77 -2.69 10.92
N SER A 102 -5.73 -1.39 11.16
CA SER A 102 -6.87 -0.50 10.97
C SER A 102 -6.48 0.78 10.22
N VAL A 103 -7.47 1.49 9.68
CA VAL A 103 -7.27 2.80 9.07
C VAL A 103 -6.72 3.81 10.09
N LYS A 104 -7.11 3.71 11.37
CA LYS A 104 -6.57 4.56 12.45
C LYS A 104 -5.08 4.34 12.66
N ASP A 105 -4.63 3.08 12.67
CA ASP A 105 -3.21 2.73 12.79
C ASP A 105 -2.40 3.35 11.64
N VAL A 106 -2.91 3.22 10.42
CA VAL A 106 -2.27 3.76 9.21
C VAL A 106 -2.23 5.30 9.25
N ALA A 107 -3.31 5.95 9.67
CA ALA A 107 -3.36 7.40 9.82
C ALA A 107 -2.38 7.92 10.87
N LEU A 108 -2.31 7.27 12.03
CA LEU A 108 -1.34 7.57 13.10
C LEU A 108 0.11 7.43 12.59
N MET A 109 0.40 6.35 11.88
CA MET A 109 1.74 6.09 11.34
C MET A 109 2.09 7.06 10.21
N LEU A 110 1.11 7.46 9.41
CA LEU A 110 1.30 8.49 8.38
C LEU A 110 1.63 9.85 9.01
N ASP A 111 0.89 10.26 10.04
CA ASP A 111 1.19 11.50 10.77
C ASP A 111 2.60 11.52 11.37
N ALA A 112 3.09 10.37 11.83
CA ALA A 112 4.43 10.24 12.38
C ALA A 112 5.55 10.24 11.32
N GLY A 113 5.24 9.82 10.09
CA GLY A 113 6.23 9.62 9.03
C GLY A 113 6.24 10.67 7.93
N ARG A 114 5.20 11.49 7.81
CA ARG A 114 5.09 12.54 6.78
C ARG A 114 5.85 13.81 7.12
N GLY A 115 6.13 14.61 6.12
CA GLY A 115 6.72 15.95 6.28
C GLY A 115 7.87 16.22 5.34
N TYR A 116 8.57 17.33 5.59
CA TYR A 116 9.72 17.74 4.82
C TYR A 116 11.02 17.15 5.40
N SER A 117 11.92 16.75 4.51
CA SER A 117 13.30 16.39 4.84
C SER A 117 14.27 17.01 3.85
N ILE A 118 15.31 17.65 4.34
CA ILE A 118 16.38 18.23 3.50
C ILE A 118 17.12 17.17 2.66
N GLU A 119 17.06 15.90 3.06
CA GLU A 119 17.71 14.79 2.37
C GLU A 119 16.86 14.22 1.20
N ASP A 120 15.58 14.60 1.11
CA ASP A 120 14.67 14.16 0.05
C ASP A 120 14.14 15.36 -0.75
N PRO A 121 14.67 15.59 -1.97
CA PRO A 121 14.28 16.74 -2.79
C PRO A 121 12.81 16.69 -3.26
N LEU A 122 12.14 15.54 -3.14
CA LEU A 122 10.73 15.38 -3.49
C LEU A 122 9.81 15.56 -2.28
N SER A 123 10.36 15.64 -1.05
CA SER A 123 9.56 15.79 0.16
C SER A 123 9.00 17.20 0.31
N PHE A 124 7.84 17.30 0.93
CA PHE A 124 7.17 18.56 1.22
C PHE A 124 6.26 18.46 2.44
N ASP A 125 5.92 19.58 3.04
CA ASP A 125 4.90 19.64 4.09
C ASP A 125 3.51 19.42 3.48
N SER A 126 3.02 18.19 3.58
CA SER A 126 1.86 17.72 2.83
C SER A 126 0.50 18.12 3.42
N PHE A 127 0.41 18.30 4.73
CA PHE A 127 -0.85 18.58 5.40
C PHE A 127 -0.64 19.46 6.64
N HIS A 128 -1.49 20.46 6.84
CA HIS A 128 -1.47 21.29 8.04
C HIS A 128 -2.11 20.63 9.26
N ASN A 129 -3.08 19.72 9.03
CA ASN A 129 -3.84 19.04 10.08
C ASN A 129 -3.43 17.57 10.21
N SER A 130 -3.68 16.99 11.39
CA SER A 130 -3.48 15.56 11.61
C SER A 130 -4.41 14.72 10.72
N VAL A 131 -3.86 13.74 10.03
CA VAL A 131 -4.62 12.76 9.22
C VAL A 131 -5.49 11.92 10.15
N LEU A 132 -4.97 11.54 11.31
CA LEU A 132 -5.72 10.80 12.32
C LEU A 132 -6.96 11.58 12.78
N ALA A 133 -6.83 12.89 13.04
CA ALA A 133 -7.93 13.73 13.45
C ALA A 133 -9.02 13.90 12.37
N THR A 134 -8.67 13.78 11.08
CA THR A 134 -9.67 13.87 10.00
C THR A 134 -10.62 12.67 9.96
N LEU A 135 -10.27 11.55 10.58
CA LEU A 135 -11.13 10.38 10.62
C LEU A 135 -12.39 10.56 11.47
N ASP A 136 -12.39 11.54 12.37
CA ASP A 136 -13.56 11.88 13.16
C ASP A 136 -14.57 12.77 12.40
N THR A 137 -14.15 13.31 11.25
CA THR A 137 -15.01 14.10 10.36
C THR A 137 -15.56 13.21 9.26
N ARG A 138 -16.89 13.05 9.21
CA ARG A 138 -17.55 12.33 8.11
C ARG A 138 -17.54 13.19 6.83
N CYS A 139 -16.53 13.01 6.00
CA CYS A 139 -16.49 13.56 4.65
C CYS A 139 -16.54 12.39 3.66
N LEU A 140 -17.74 12.11 3.14
CA LEU A 140 -17.92 11.07 2.12
C LEU A 140 -17.76 11.68 0.72
N PRO A 141 -17.11 10.99 -0.23
CA PRO A 141 -17.10 11.43 -1.62
C PRO A 141 -18.52 11.36 -2.18
N SER A 142 -18.87 12.27 -3.06
CA SER A 142 -20.17 12.22 -3.75
C SER A 142 -20.20 11.14 -4.83
N ARG A 143 -19.05 10.79 -5.40
CA ARG A 143 -18.92 9.81 -6.47
C ARG A 143 -17.68 8.97 -6.33
N VAL A 144 -17.80 7.66 -6.65
CA VAL A 144 -16.71 6.67 -6.68
C VAL A 144 -16.76 5.94 -8.02
N ALA A 145 -15.61 5.74 -8.65
CA ALA A 145 -15.48 4.84 -9.79
C ALA A 145 -15.02 3.46 -9.33
N PHE A 146 -15.61 2.40 -9.86
CA PHE A 146 -15.28 1.02 -9.54
C PHE A 146 -14.95 0.22 -10.79
N SER A 147 -13.90 -0.59 -10.72
CA SER A 147 -13.60 -1.61 -11.71
C SER A 147 -13.13 -2.89 -11.02
N GLU A 148 -13.54 -4.02 -11.55
CA GLU A 148 -13.15 -5.34 -11.05
C GLU A 148 -11.72 -5.73 -11.43
N ASP A 149 -11.21 -5.23 -12.56
CA ASP A 149 -9.98 -5.69 -13.19
C ASP A 149 -9.18 -4.59 -13.94
N LEU A 150 -9.64 -3.33 -13.85
CA LEU A 150 -9.10 -2.18 -14.56
C LEU A 150 -9.06 -2.36 -16.10
N GLY A 151 -9.71 -3.41 -16.64
CA GLY A 151 -9.65 -3.76 -18.05
C GLY A 151 -8.30 -4.30 -18.55
N ILE A 152 -7.33 -4.49 -17.69
CA ILE A 152 -5.93 -4.85 -18.05
C ILE A 152 -5.37 -6.07 -17.29
N VAL A 153 -6.04 -6.56 -16.27
CA VAL A 153 -5.54 -7.69 -15.46
C VAL A 153 -6.62 -8.75 -15.22
N PRO A 154 -6.29 -10.05 -15.28
CA PRO A 154 -7.22 -11.10 -14.90
C PRO A 154 -7.41 -11.10 -13.38
N VAL A 155 -8.67 -11.15 -12.93
CA VAL A 155 -9.05 -11.25 -11.51
C VAL A 155 -9.97 -12.45 -11.34
N SER A 156 -9.76 -13.27 -10.31
CA SER A 156 -10.60 -14.44 -10.04
C SER A 156 -12.05 -14.03 -9.75
N GLN A 157 -13.00 -14.90 -10.11
CA GLN A 157 -14.41 -14.65 -9.87
C GLN A 157 -14.75 -14.45 -8.40
N GLU A 158 -14.07 -15.16 -7.51
CA GLU A 158 -14.21 -15.00 -6.06
C GLU A 158 -13.90 -13.55 -5.62
N ILE A 159 -12.74 -13.01 -6.02
CA ILE A 159 -12.33 -11.64 -5.70
C ILE A 159 -13.28 -10.62 -6.31
N ARG A 160 -13.69 -10.81 -7.59
CA ARG A 160 -14.70 -9.93 -8.22
C ARG A 160 -16.00 -9.88 -7.41
N SER A 161 -16.48 -11.03 -6.94
CA SER A 161 -17.71 -11.13 -6.15
C SER A 161 -17.59 -10.41 -4.79
N ILE A 162 -16.45 -10.57 -4.10
CA ILE A 162 -16.18 -9.93 -2.81
C ILE A 162 -16.10 -8.41 -2.96
N THR A 163 -15.34 -7.94 -3.95
CA THR A 163 -15.17 -6.49 -4.18
C THR A 163 -16.47 -5.84 -4.65
N ARG A 164 -17.25 -6.50 -5.51
CA ARG A 164 -18.57 -6.02 -5.93
C ARG A 164 -19.54 -5.90 -4.76
N LYS A 165 -19.54 -6.87 -3.85
CA LYS A 165 -20.35 -6.79 -2.63
C LYS A 165 -19.94 -5.60 -1.75
N ALA A 166 -18.64 -5.33 -1.61
CA ALA A 166 -18.15 -4.17 -0.86
C ALA A 166 -18.61 -2.84 -1.49
N VAL A 167 -18.69 -2.78 -2.82
CA VAL A 167 -19.18 -1.60 -3.55
C VAL A 167 -20.67 -1.34 -3.30
N PHE A 168 -21.51 -2.38 -3.18
CA PHE A 168 -22.93 -2.19 -2.78
C PHE A 168 -23.03 -1.52 -1.41
N ASN A 169 -22.20 -1.90 -0.43
CA ASN A 169 -22.18 -1.25 0.87
C ASN A 169 -21.80 0.25 0.78
N ILE A 170 -21.00 0.65 -0.21
CA ILE A 170 -20.67 2.06 -0.48
C ILE A 170 -21.88 2.79 -1.06
N GLN A 171 -22.63 2.17 -1.96
CA GLN A 171 -23.88 2.75 -2.51
C GLN A 171 -24.94 2.96 -1.42
N ASP A 172 -25.04 2.07 -0.45
CA ASP A 172 -25.96 2.19 0.69
C ASP A 172 -25.67 3.42 1.56
N LEU A 173 -24.46 3.98 1.48
CA LEU A 173 -24.10 5.25 2.12
C LEU A 173 -24.53 6.49 1.31
N GLY A 174 -25.22 6.32 0.19
CA GLY A 174 -25.68 7.41 -0.68
C GLY A 174 -24.61 7.93 -1.65
N ILE A 175 -23.56 7.15 -1.89
CA ILE A 175 -22.46 7.49 -2.80
C ILE A 175 -22.81 7.01 -4.21
N ASP A 176 -22.68 7.89 -5.21
CA ASP A 176 -22.85 7.52 -6.63
C ASP A 176 -21.65 6.67 -7.08
N VAL A 177 -21.90 5.42 -7.49
CA VAL A 177 -20.87 4.51 -7.99
C VAL A 177 -21.00 4.36 -9.50
N THR A 178 -19.91 4.64 -10.21
CA THR A 178 -19.83 4.56 -11.67
C THR A 178 -18.79 3.53 -12.11
N ASP A 179 -18.91 3.03 -13.33
CA ASP A 179 -17.96 2.14 -13.99
C ASP A 179 -16.96 2.87 -14.90
N LYS A 180 -16.90 4.20 -14.82
CA LYS A 180 -16.00 5.01 -15.63
C LYS A 180 -14.56 4.82 -15.18
N LEU A 181 -13.70 4.42 -16.12
CA LEU A 181 -12.28 4.19 -15.90
C LEU A 181 -11.44 5.16 -16.73
N PRO A 182 -10.26 5.54 -16.24
CA PRO A 182 -9.22 6.11 -17.08
C PRO A 182 -8.80 5.12 -18.17
N ASP A 183 -8.24 5.62 -19.27
CA ASP A 183 -7.59 4.77 -20.26
C ASP A 183 -6.26 4.24 -19.72
N PHE A 184 -6.19 2.93 -19.50
CA PHE A 184 -4.99 2.22 -19.04
C PHE A 184 -4.15 1.64 -20.18
N LYS A 185 -4.44 1.98 -21.44
CA LYS A 185 -3.66 1.50 -22.57
C LYS A 185 -2.20 1.93 -22.47
N GLY A 186 -1.27 0.98 -22.62
CA GLY A 186 0.17 1.24 -22.56
C GLY A 186 0.76 1.40 -21.15
N VAL A 187 -0.06 1.41 -20.08
CA VAL A 187 0.40 1.67 -18.72
C VAL A 187 1.44 0.64 -18.24
N LEU A 188 1.28 -0.62 -18.61
CA LEU A 188 2.22 -1.68 -18.23
C LEU A 188 3.57 -1.53 -18.95
N GLU A 189 3.56 -1.13 -20.22
CA GLU A 189 4.77 -0.85 -21.00
C GLU A 189 5.50 0.38 -20.44
N ALA A 190 4.78 1.47 -20.20
CA ALA A 190 5.34 2.66 -19.58
C ALA A 190 5.95 2.36 -18.21
N PHE A 191 5.27 1.58 -17.37
CA PHE A 191 5.79 1.18 -16.06
C PHE A 191 7.09 0.37 -16.18
N ARG A 192 7.15 -0.61 -17.10
CA ARG A 192 8.35 -1.41 -17.33
C ARG A 192 9.52 -0.55 -17.80
N THR A 193 9.27 0.34 -18.75
CA THR A 193 10.28 1.26 -19.28
C THR A 193 10.84 2.17 -18.19
N LEU A 194 9.96 2.78 -17.38
CA LEU A 194 10.37 3.67 -16.28
C LEU A 194 11.11 2.92 -15.16
N ARG A 195 10.76 1.66 -14.93
CA ARG A 195 11.43 0.81 -13.96
C ARG A 195 12.81 0.33 -14.44
N GLY A 196 13.10 0.39 -15.73
CA GLY A 196 14.36 -0.08 -16.30
C GLY A 196 14.44 -1.60 -16.47
N VAL A 197 13.32 -2.27 -16.77
CA VAL A 197 13.22 -3.74 -16.95
C VAL A 197 12.71 -4.03 -18.36
#